data_fa7857216ca86149a6ad492629e396e4
#
_entry.id   fa7857216ca86149a6ad492629e396e4
#
_cell.length_a   1.000
_cell.length_b   1.000
_cell.length_c   1.000
_cell.angle_alpha   90.00
_cell.angle_beta   90.00
_cell.angle_gamma   90.00
#
_symmetry.space_group_name_H-M   'P 1'
#
loop_
_entity.id
_entity.type
_entity.pdbx_description
1 polymer ?
#
loop_
_entity_poly.entity_id
_entity_poly.type
_entity_poly.pdbx_seq_one_letter_code
_entity_poly.pdbx_strand_id
1 'polypeptide(L)'
;MPKKRHSAEQIISKLRDADAMLSAGKTIGQACQSLAISEQTFHRWRAQYGGMKAEEAKRLKHLEEENKRLKHLLAEAELDKAILKEALRGNS
;
A
#
# COMPACT_ATOMS: atom_id res chain seq x y z
N MET A 1 13.33 -6.95 -13.75
CA MET A 1 12.32 -7.61 -12.90
C MET A 1 11.62 -6.57 -12.03
N PRO A 2 10.30 -6.51 -12.04
CA PRO A 2 9.63 -5.61 -11.12
C PRO A 2 9.89 -6.04 -9.68
N LYS A 3 10.17 -5.08 -8.83
CA LYS A 3 10.32 -5.35 -7.41
C LYS A 3 8.98 -5.82 -6.84
N LYS A 4 9.02 -6.89 -6.08
CA LYS A 4 7.86 -7.37 -5.36
C LYS A 4 7.38 -6.30 -4.39
N ARG A 5 6.19 -5.77 -4.63
CA ARG A 5 5.59 -4.82 -3.71
C ARG A 5 4.69 -5.55 -2.72
N HIS A 6 4.82 -5.18 -1.47
CA HIS A 6 3.98 -5.72 -0.42
C HIS A 6 2.79 -4.80 -0.19
N SER A 7 1.61 -5.37 0.01
CA SER A 7 0.44 -4.59 0.43
C SER A 7 0.60 -4.15 1.88
N ALA A 8 -0.14 -3.12 2.30
CA ALA A 8 -0.12 -2.68 3.69
C ALA A 8 -0.45 -3.82 4.65
N GLU A 9 -1.41 -4.68 4.28
CA GLU A 9 -1.80 -5.84 5.09
C GLU A 9 -0.66 -6.83 5.24
N GLN A 10 0.08 -7.10 4.15
CA GLN A 10 1.25 -7.98 4.20
C GLN A 10 2.37 -7.40 5.04
N ILE A 11 2.60 -6.10 4.93
CA ILE A 11 3.62 -5.40 5.73
C ILE A 11 3.30 -5.52 7.21
N ILE A 12 2.06 -5.27 7.59
CA ILE A 12 1.65 -5.33 9.00
C ILE A 12 1.76 -6.76 9.54
N SER A 13 1.39 -7.75 8.73
CA SER A 13 1.56 -9.16 9.10
C SER A 13 3.03 -9.50 9.34
N LYS A 14 3.93 -9.06 8.46
CA LYS A 14 5.37 -9.28 8.60
C LYS A 14 5.93 -8.56 9.82
N LEU A 15 5.46 -7.35 10.12
CA LEU A 15 5.89 -6.62 11.31
C LEU A 15 5.48 -7.34 12.60
N ARG A 16 4.31 -7.96 12.62
CA ARG A 16 3.87 -8.78 13.76
C ARG A 16 4.76 -10.00 13.94
N ASP A 17 5.09 -10.66 12.83
CA ASP A 17 6.00 -11.81 12.88
C ASP A 17 7.37 -11.38 13.40
N ALA A 18 7.86 -10.22 12.97
CA ALA A 18 9.12 -9.66 13.46
C ALA A 18 9.05 -9.39 14.96
N ASP A 19 7.97 -8.79 15.44
CA ASP A 19 7.80 -8.51 16.87
C ASP A 19 7.79 -9.79 17.68
N ALA A 20 7.15 -10.85 17.20
CA ALA A 20 7.16 -12.15 17.84
C ALA A 20 8.57 -12.74 17.90
N MET A 21 9.36 -12.63 16.84
CA MET A 21 10.74 -13.10 16.80
C MET A 21 11.63 -12.32 17.77
N LEU A 22 11.47 -10.99 17.81
CA LEU A 22 12.23 -10.14 18.73
C LEU A 22 11.88 -10.47 20.20
N SER A 23 10.62 -10.71 20.48
CA SER A 23 10.17 -11.14 21.82
C SER A 23 10.73 -12.50 22.20
N ALA A 24 10.99 -13.36 21.23
CA ALA A 24 11.60 -14.68 21.45
C ALA A 24 13.13 -14.60 21.59
N GLY A 25 13.72 -13.39 21.53
CA GLY A 25 15.14 -13.20 21.72
C GLY A 25 15.98 -13.14 20.45
N LYS A 26 15.36 -13.15 19.28
CA LYS A 26 16.08 -13.02 18.03
C LYS A 26 16.49 -11.56 17.78
N THR A 27 17.56 -11.38 17.01
CA THR A 27 18.02 -10.06 16.63
C THR A 27 17.19 -9.50 15.45
N ILE A 28 17.27 -8.20 15.25
CA ILE A 28 16.61 -7.55 14.09
C ILE A 28 17.10 -8.17 12.79
N GLY A 29 18.42 -8.40 12.68
CA GLY A 29 19.00 -9.04 11.49
C GLY A 29 18.42 -10.43 11.22
N GLN A 30 18.27 -11.23 12.25
CA GLN A 30 17.69 -12.58 12.13
C GLN A 30 16.21 -12.52 11.71
N ALA A 31 15.46 -11.61 12.31
CA ALA A 31 14.05 -11.43 11.97
C ALA A 31 13.90 -10.99 10.52
N CYS A 32 14.70 -10.03 10.06
CA CYS A 32 14.68 -9.56 8.69
C CYS A 32 15.05 -10.66 7.70
N GLN A 33 16.04 -11.47 8.03
CA GLN A 33 16.44 -12.60 7.21
C GLN A 33 15.31 -13.61 7.06
N SER A 34 14.62 -13.92 8.15
CA SER A 34 13.46 -14.82 8.12
C SER A 34 12.31 -14.27 7.26
N LEU A 35 12.15 -12.98 7.25
CA LEU A 35 11.07 -12.30 6.50
C LEU A 35 11.48 -11.94 5.08
N ALA A 36 12.72 -12.22 4.70
CA ALA A 36 13.29 -11.91 3.39
C ALA A 36 13.21 -10.41 3.04
N ILE A 37 13.51 -9.57 4.02
CA ILE A 37 13.56 -8.11 3.86
C ILE A 37 14.88 -7.57 4.40
N SER A 38 15.26 -6.37 3.96
CA SER A 38 16.44 -5.68 4.50
C SER A 38 16.07 -5.01 5.82
N GLU A 39 17.08 -4.74 6.67
CA GLU A 39 16.86 -3.98 7.89
C GLU A 39 16.34 -2.57 7.59
N GLN A 40 16.82 -1.98 6.50
CA GLN A 40 16.35 -0.66 6.06
C GLN A 40 14.86 -0.69 5.73
N THR A 41 14.41 -1.71 5.02
CA THR A 41 12.99 -1.91 4.72
C THR A 41 12.18 -2.11 6.00
N PHE A 42 12.70 -2.92 6.93
CA PHE A 42 12.05 -3.16 8.21
C PHE A 42 11.83 -1.86 8.99
N HIS A 43 12.87 -1.02 9.11
CA HIS A 43 12.75 0.24 9.83
C HIS A 43 11.77 1.22 9.15
N ARG A 44 11.77 1.26 7.82
CA ARG A 44 10.82 2.07 7.06
C ARG A 44 9.38 1.62 7.30
N TRP A 45 9.15 0.31 7.24
CA TRP A 45 7.83 -0.25 7.49
C TRP A 45 7.35 0.01 8.92
N ARG A 46 8.26 -0.14 9.87
CA ARG A 46 7.95 0.11 11.27
C ARG A 46 7.56 1.56 11.53
N ALA A 47 8.23 2.50 10.86
CA ALA A 47 7.90 3.91 10.97
C ALA A 47 6.51 4.21 10.38
N GLN A 48 6.14 3.54 9.27
CA GLN A 48 4.88 3.78 8.59
C GLN A 48 3.70 3.03 9.22
N TYR A 49 3.91 1.81 9.64
CA TYR A 49 2.82 0.91 10.04
C TYR A 49 2.97 0.34 11.46
N GLY A 50 4.00 0.71 12.17
CA GLY A 50 4.22 0.18 13.52
C GLY A 50 3.04 0.49 14.44
N GLY A 51 2.56 -0.53 15.16
CA GLY A 51 1.43 -0.41 16.06
C GLY A 51 0.05 -0.58 15.41
N MET A 52 -0.02 -0.71 14.11
CA MET A 52 -1.30 -0.96 13.44
C MET A 52 -1.81 -2.38 13.71
N LYS A 53 -3.11 -2.49 13.95
CA LYS A 53 -3.80 -3.77 14.10
C LYS A 53 -4.25 -4.29 12.73
N ALA A 54 -4.53 -5.60 12.65
CA ALA A 54 -4.96 -6.23 11.40
C ALA A 54 -6.22 -5.58 10.82
N GLU A 55 -7.14 -5.16 11.67
CA GLU A 55 -8.38 -4.50 11.24
C GLU A 55 -8.09 -3.14 10.62
N GLU A 56 -7.15 -2.39 11.19
CA GLU A 56 -6.72 -1.11 10.64
C GLU A 56 -6.04 -1.29 9.29
N ALA A 57 -5.28 -2.37 9.14
CA ALA A 57 -4.65 -2.72 7.86
C ALA A 57 -5.67 -3.00 6.77
N LYS A 58 -6.70 -3.75 7.10
CA LYS A 58 -7.80 -4.05 6.16
C LYS A 58 -8.53 -2.78 5.76
N ARG A 59 -8.78 -1.92 6.73
CA ARG A 59 -9.44 -0.64 6.50
C ARG A 59 -8.59 0.24 5.58
N LEU A 60 -7.30 0.31 5.83
CA LEU A 60 -6.38 1.08 4.99
C LEU A 60 -6.38 0.56 3.57
N LYS A 61 -6.30 -0.75 3.38
CA LYS A 61 -6.37 -1.39 2.06
C LYS A 61 -7.66 -1.02 1.33
N HIS A 62 -8.78 -1.09 2.04
CA HIS A 62 -10.08 -0.74 1.47
C HIS A 62 -10.11 0.73 1.03
N LEU A 63 -9.58 1.62 1.85
CA LEU A 63 -9.51 3.05 1.53
C LEU A 63 -8.60 3.32 0.34
N GLU A 64 -7.49 2.61 0.23
CA GLU A 64 -6.58 2.72 -0.92
C GLU A 64 -7.26 2.28 -2.22
N GLU A 65 -7.99 1.16 -2.17
CA GLU A 65 -8.74 0.65 -3.32
C GLU A 65 -9.85 1.62 -3.73
N GLU A 66 -10.58 2.14 -2.76
CA GLU A 66 -11.64 3.11 -3.01
C GLU A 66 -11.08 4.41 -3.60
N ASN A 67 -9.95 4.87 -3.09
CA ASN A 67 -9.28 6.06 -3.62
C ASN A 67 -8.88 5.86 -5.08
N LYS A 68 -8.33 4.70 -5.42
CA LYS A 68 -7.98 4.32 -6.78
C LYS A 68 -9.19 4.34 -7.71
N ARG A 69 -10.28 3.74 -7.24
CA ARG A 69 -11.53 3.68 -7.99
C ARG A 69 -12.09 5.08 -8.27
N LEU A 70 -12.09 5.94 -7.25
CA LEU A 70 -12.58 7.32 -7.38
C LEU A 70 -11.72 8.14 -8.34
N LYS A 71 -10.41 7.97 -8.29
CA LYS A 71 -9.50 8.64 -9.22
C LYS A 71 -9.76 8.21 -10.67
N HIS A 72 -10.02 6.93 -10.88
CA HIS A 72 -10.33 6.40 -12.20
C HIS A 72 -11.64 6.99 -12.73
N LEU A 73 -12.69 7.02 -11.89
CA LEU A 73 -13.97 7.61 -12.27
C LEU A 73 -13.86 9.10 -12.58
N LEU A 74 -13.06 9.81 -11.82
CA LEU A 74 -12.83 11.23 -12.06
C LEU A 74 -12.13 11.45 -13.41
N ALA A 75 -11.12 10.63 -13.72
CA ALA A 75 -10.40 10.70 -14.98
C ALA A 75 -11.34 10.43 -16.17
N GLU A 76 -12.22 9.44 -16.06
CA GLU A 76 -13.23 9.14 -17.10
C GLU A 76 -14.19 10.30 -17.28
N ALA A 77 -14.68 10.88 -16.21
CA ALA A 77 -15.60 12.01 -16.26
C ALA A 77 -14.95 13.22 -16.93
N GLU A 78 -13.69 13.51 -16.65
CA GLU A 78 -12.95 14.59 -17.27
C GLU A 78 -12.72 14.34 -18.76
N LEU A 79 -12.45 13.11 -19.15
CA LEU A 79 -12.28 12.73 -20.54
C LEU A 79 -13.59 12.90 -21.31
N ASP A 80 -14.70 12.41 -20.77
CA ASP A 80 -16.02 12.54 -21.38
C ASP A 80 -16.40 14.01 -21.59
N LYS A 81 -16.11 14.82 -20.58
CA LYS A 81 -16.34 16.25 -20.63
C LYS A 81 -15.54 16.92 -21.76
N ALA A 82 -14.26 16.54 -21.89
CA ALA A 82 -13.40 17.07 -22.96
C ALA A 82 -13.89 16.65 -24.34
N ILE A 83 -14.32 15.40 -24.50
CA ILE A 83 -14.87 14.89 -25.76
C ILE A 83 -16.15 15.65 -26.14
N LEU A 84 -17.03 15.87 -25.18
CA LEU A 84 -18.26 16.61 -25.42
C LEU A 84 -17.99 18.05 -25.85
N LYS A 85 -17.05 18.71 -25.18
CA LYS A 85 -16.64 20.07 -25.54
C LYS A 85 -16.13 20.14 -27.00
N GLU A 86 -15.29 19.17 -27.36
CA GLU A 86 -14.73 19.11 -28.72
C GLU A 86 -15.79 18.85 -29.76
N ALA A 87 -16.74 17.96 -29.48
CA ALA A 87 -17.86 17.68 -30.37
C ALA A 87 -18.73 18.91 -30.58
N LEU A 88 -19.01 19.67 -29.53
CA LEU A 88 -19.79 20.90 -29.63
C LEU A 88 -19.06 21.97 -30.43
N ARG A 89 -17.75 22.05 -30.33
CA ARG A 89 -16.92 23.00 -31.06
C ARG A 89 -16.84 22.64 -32.54
N GLY A 90 -16.74 21.36 -32.84
CA GLY A 90 -16.61 20.87 -34.20
C GLY A 90 -17.85 21.00 -35.06
N ASN A 91 -19.00 21.23 -34.44
CA ASN A 91 -20.29 21.34 -35.11
C ASN A 91 -20.69 22.78 -35.43
N SER A 92 -19.79 23.69 -35.23
CA SER A 92 -20.05 25.11 -35.55
C SER A 92 -19.94 25.40 -37.05
#